data_a075641d9601d8d58e62b07900544917
#
_entry.id   a075641d9601d8d58e62b07900544917
#
_cell.length_a   1.000
_cell.length_b   1.000
_cell.length_c   1.000
_cell.angle_alpha   90.00
_cell.angle_beta   90.00
_cell.angle_gamma   90.00
#
_symmetry.space_group_name_H-M   'P 1'
#
loop_
_entity.id
_entity.type
_entity.pdbx_description
1 polymer ?
#
loop_
_entity_poly.entity_id
_entity_poly.type
_entity_poly.pdbx_seq_one_letter_code
_entity_poly.pdbx_strand_id
1 'polypeptide(L)'
;MFVYLQGLILAIETLFPTVEHRYCVKHIYNNFKIDHKGLELKNALWRYVAATTVREFERCMQYIRDLDEKAYEYLANIAPAQWTRSHFTPRALTDCLVNNLSESFNAMILKSKDKPILAMLEWLRVRLMTRLYTKREGIQKSAGKLCPSIQDKLEKLKVESKPFNATPAGSFLYEVGSQYERHVVDLVKKTYSYRS
;
A
#
# COMPACT_ATOMS: atom_id res chain seq x y z
N MET A 1 13.39 -17.90 -3.38
CA MET A 1 12.08 -17.96 -4.10
C MET A 1 11.78 -16.70 -4.91
N PHE A 2 12.82 -15.94 -5.29
CA PHE A 2 12.69 -14.77 -6.17
C PHE A 2 12.90 -15.09 -7.66
N VAL A 3 13.27 -16.32 -8.00
CA VAL A 3 13.69 -16.71 -9.36
C VAL A 3 12.56 -16.58 -10.41
N TYR A 4 11.32 -16.83 -10.03
CA TYR A 4 10.17 -16.71 -10.94
C TYR A 4 9.75 -15.27 -11.25
N LEU A 5 10.14 -14.30 -10.43
CA LEU A 5 9.81 -12.89 -10.62
C LEU A 5 10.89 -12.13 -11.40
N GLN A 6 12.11 -12.65 -11.53
CA GLN A 6 13.20 -11.96 -12.24
C GLN A 6 12.84 -11.72 -13.71
N GLY A 7 12.27 -12.72 -14.39
CA GLY A 7 11.81 -12.56 -15.77
C GLY A 7 10.69 -11.54 -15.92
N LEU A 8 9.76 -11.46 -14.96
CA LEU A 8 8.67 -10.47 -14.95
C LEU A 8 9.21 -9.06 -14.70
N ILE A 9 10.15 -8.90 -13.75
CA ILE A 9 10.78 -7.60 -13.47
C ILE A 9 11.49 -7.09 -14.73
N LEU A 10 12.35 -7.91 -15.33
CA LEU A 10 13.06 -7.56 -16.56
C LEU A 10 12.10 -7.22 -17.71
N ALA A 11 11.03 -7.99 -17.89
CA ALA A 11 10.01 -7.73 -18.90
C ALA A 11 9.29 -6.38 -18.67
N ILE A 12 8.94 -6.06 -17.42
CA ILE A 12 8.27 -4.79 -17.11
C ILE A 12 9.27 -3.62 -17.27
N GLU A 13 10.51 -3.74 -16.82
CA GLU A 13 11.54 -2.72 -17.00
C GLU A 13 11.80 -2.43 -18.47
N THR A 14 11.78 -3.49 -19.32
CA THR A 14 11.98 -3.36 -20.76
C THR A 14 10.78 -2.73 -21.47
N LEU A 15 9.57 -3.21 -21.15
CA LEU A 15 8.34 -2.78 -21.83
C LEU A 15 7.74 -1.49 -21.27
N PHE A 16 7.96 -1.25 -19.97
CA PHE A 16 7.38 -0.12 -19.24
C PHE A 16 8.42 0.56 -18.32
N PRO A 17 9.48 1.16 -18.88
CA PRO A 17 10.62 1.68 -18.09
C PRO A 17 10.26 2.79 -17.11
N THR A 18 9.06 3.37 -17.26
CA THR A 18 8.58 4.44 -16.38
C THR A 18 7.65 3.96 -15.27
N VAL A 19 7.37 2.66 -15.20
CA VAL A 19 6.47 2.11 -14.17
C VAL A 19 7.24 1.82 -12.88
N GLU A 20 6.67 2.26 -11.78
CA GLU A 20 7.21 2.01 -10.46
C GLU A 20 6.96 0.57 -10.01
N HIS A 21 8.02 -0.12 -9.63
CA HIS A 21 7.96 -1.49 -9.12
C HIS A 21 7.83 -1.49 -7.61
N ARG A 22 6.82 -2.20 -7.10
CA ARG A 22 6.61 -2.39 -5.67
C ARG A 22 6.50 -3.86 -5.33
N TYR A 23 7.18 -4.26 -4.28
CA TYR A 23 7.08 -5.61 -3.74
C TYR A 23 5.89 -5.75 -2.80
N CYS A 24 5.29 -6.92 -2.80
CA CYS A 24 4.24 -7.25 -1.85
C CYS A 24 4.84 -7.49 -0.45
N VAL A 25 4.50 -6.65 0.49
CA VAL A 25 5.00 -6.74 1.88
C VAL A 25 4.67 -8.08 2.55
N LYS A 26 3.54 -8.68 2.22
CA LYS A 26 3.16 -10.01 2.71
C LYS A 26 4.17 -11.08 2.28
N HIS A 27 4.70 -11.00 1.05
CA HIS A 27 5.73 -11.92 0.58
C HIS A 27 7.08 -11.63 1.23
N ILE A 28 7.46 -10.36 1.40
CA ILE A 28 8.65 -9.97 2.17
C ILE A 28 8.55 -10.55 3.59
N TYR A 29 7.44 -10.33 4.28
CA TYR A 29 7.23 -10.85 5.62
C TYR A 29 7.26 -12.39 5.67
N ASN A 30 6.68 -13.08 4.69
CA ASN A 30 6.70 -14.54 4.65
C ASN A 30 8.12 -15.13 4.52
N ASN A 31 9.01 -14.44 3.81
CA ASN A 31 10.41 -14.82 3.73
C ASN A 31 11.16 -14.42 5.01
N PHE A 32 10.96 -13.18 5.47
CA PHE A 32 11.56 -12.63 6.68
C PHE A 32 11.32 -13.50 7.92
N LYS A 33 10.08 -13.95 8.15
CA LYS A 33 9.71 -14.75 9.32
C LYS A 33 10.32 -16.15 9.37
N ILE A 34 10.97 -16.63 8.32
CA ILE A 34 11.66 -17.93 8.30
C ILE A 34 12.81 -17.88 9.30
N ASP A 35 13.62 -16.82 9.21
CA ASP A 35 14.82 -16.63 9.99
C ASP A 35 14.59 -15.70 11.19
N HIS A 36 13.68 -14.72 11.07
CA HIS A 36 13.37 -13.68 12.06
C HIS A 36 11.96 -13.87 12.63
N LYS A 37 11.86 -14.71 13.67
CA LYS A 37 10.58 -15.07 14.31
C LYS A 37 10.26 -14.12 15.47
N GLY A 38 8.98 -13.95 15.75
CA GLY A 38 8.50 -13.20 16.90
C GLY A 38 7.38 -12.23 16.56
N LEU A 39 6.48 -12.04 17.53
CA LEU A 39 5.35 -11.13 17.36
C LEU A 39 5.81 -9.67 17.31
N GLU A 40 6.85 -9.35 18.06
CA GLU A 40 7.40 -8.00 18.15
C GLU A 40 8.03 -7.56 16.82
N LEU A 41 8.90 -8.40 16.24
CA LEU A 41 9.47 -8.16 14.90
C LEU A 41 8.38 -8.07 13.82
N LYS A 42 7.36 -8.92 13.90
CA LYS A 42 6.21 -8.83 12.99
C LYS A 42 5.53 -7.47 13.09
N ASN A 43 5.17 -7.06 14.31
CA ASN A 43 4.47 -5.80 14.54
C ASN A 43 5.33 -4.59 14.14
N ALA A 44 6.62 -4.64 14.46
CA ALA A 44 7.59 -3.64 14.04
C ALA A 44 7.66 -3.51 12.51
N LEU A 45 7.76 -4.63 11.77
CA LEU A 45 7.77 -4.63 10.32
C LEU A 45 6.50 -3.99 9.73
N TRP A 46 5.31 -4.39 10.20
CA TRP A 46 4.06 -3.83 9.69
C TRP A 46 3.89 -2.33 10.01
N ARG A 47 4.32 -1.89 11.19
CA ARG A 47 4.38 -0.48 11.54
C ARG A 47 5.34 0.29 10.64
N TYR A 48 6.49 -0.30 10.39
CA TYR A 48 7.55 0.22 9.56
C TYR A 48 7.11 0.49 8.11
N VAL A 49 6.49 -0.49 7.46
CA VAL A 49 6.02 -0.33 6.07
C VAL A 49 4.85 0.64 5.95
N ALA A 50 4.07 0.80 7.01
CA ALA A 50 2.95 1.72 7.07
C ALA A 50 3.37 3.16 7.39
N ALA A 51 4.62 3.38 7.84
CA ALA A 51 5.16 4.70 8.12
C ALA A 51 4.94 5.64 6.94
N THR A 52 4.46 6.84 7.24
CA THR A 52 4.10 7.81 6.22
C THR A 52 5.20 8.83 5.97
N THR A 53 6.18 8.96 6.89
CA THR A 53 7.34 9.82 6.76
C THR A 53 8.64 9.05 6.74
N VAL A 54 9.65 9.62 6.07
CA VAL A 54 11.02 9.09 6.09
C VAL A 54 11.56 9.06 7.53
N ARG A 55 11.30 10.09 8.32
CA ARG A 55 11.74 10.16 9.71
C ARG A 55 11.12 9.07 10.60
N GLU A 56 9.84 8.78 10.41
CA GLU A 56 9.17 7.68 11.12
C GLU A 56 9.74 6.33 10.68
N PHE A 57 9.96 6.16 9.39
CA PHE A 57 10.61 5.00 8.82
C PHE A 57 11.99 4.76 9.46
N GLU A 58 12.85 5.76 9.52
CA GLU A 58 14.19 5.66 10.13
C GLU A 58 14.13 5.25 11.60
N ARG A 59 13.20 5.85 12.37
CA ARG A 59 12.98 5.46 13.77
C ARG A 59 12.56 4.00 13.92
N CYS A 60 11.65 3.54 13.05
CA CYS A 60 11.21 2.15 13.08
C CYS A 60 12.33 1.18 12.65
N MET A 61 13.19 1.58 11.70
CA MET A 61 14.37 0.79 11.31
C MET A 61 15.36 0.68 12.45
N GLN A 62 15.61 1.77 13.16
CA GLN A 62 16.46 1.74 14.33
C GLN A 62 15.89 0.81 15.41
N TYR A 63 14.59 0.87 15.65
CA TYR A 63 13.93 -0.04 16.59
C TYR A 63 14.08 -1.53 16.20
N ILE A 64 13.97 -1.88 14.90
CA ILE A 64 14.20 -3.25 14.44
C ILE A 64 15.67 -3.64 14.65
N ARG A 65 16.60 -2.72 14.43
CA ARG A 65 18.03 -2.95 14.66
C ARG A 65 18.34 -3.25 16.12
N ASP A 66 17.70 -2.52 17.04
CA ASP A 66 17.86 -2.69 18.48
C ASP A 66 17.28 -4.03 18.96
N LEU A 67 16.26 -4.58 18.25
CA LEU A 67 15.68 -5.89 18.53
C LEU A 67 16.50 -7.05 17.94
N ASP A 68 16.92 -6.92 16.67
CA ASP A 68 17.66 -7.95 15.93
C ASP A 68 18.42 -7.31 14.78
N GLU A 69 19.74 -7.24 14.88
CA GLU A 69 20.58 -6.62 13.86
C GLU A 69 20.53 -7.35 12.51
N LYS A 70 20.43 -8.69 12.52
CA LYS A 70 20.30 -9.48 11.29
C LYS A 70 18.97 -9.24 10.58
N ALA A 71 17.89 -9.04 11.37
CA ALA A 71 16.59 -8.65 10.84
C ALA A 71 16.66 -7.27 10.17
N TYR A 72 17.36 -6.32 10.77
CA TYR A 72 17.62 -5.02 10.17
C TYR A 72 18.40 -5.15 8.86
N GLU A 73 19.51 -5.89 8.83
CA GLU A 73 20.32 -6.09 7.64
C GLU A 73 19.52 -6.71 6.51
N TYR A 74 18.68 -7.72 6.80
CA TYR A 74 17.80 -8.32 5.80
C TYR A 74 16.88 -7.28 5.14
N LEU A 75 16.26 -6.40 5.94
CA LEU A 75 15.34 -5.39 5.43
C LEU A 75 16.06 -4.23 4.75
N ALA A 76 17.24 -3.86 5.22
CA ALA A 76 18.07 -2.79 4.65
C ALA A 76 18.58 -3.15 3.22
N ASN A 77 18.70 -4.44 2.90
CA ASN A 77 19.04 -4.91 1.57
C ASN A 77 17.92 -4.74 0.53
N ILE A 78 16.71 -4.37 0.94
CA ILE A 78 15.58 -4.12 0.05
C ILE A 78 15.40 -2.61 -0.08
N ALA A 79 15.47 -2.07 -1.29
CA ALA A 79 15.32 -0.64 -1.52
C ALA A 79 13.98 -0.12 -0.95
N PRO A 80 13.97 0.87 -0.05
CA PRO A 80 12.76 1.35 0.63
C PRO A 80 11.64 1.79 -0.32
N ALA A 81 11.97 2.38 -1.46
CA ALA A 81 11.02 2.81 -2.48
C ALA A 81 10.18 1.67 -3.07
N GLN A 82 10.62 0.43 -2.91
CA GLN A 82 9.92 -0.74 -3.47
C GLN A 82 8.89 -1.35 -2.52
N TRP A 83 8.90 -0.99 -1.22
CA TRP A 83 8.05 -1.70 -0.26
C TRP A 83 7.57 -0.87 0.94
N THR A 84 8.04 0.38 1.10
CA THR A 84 7.64 1.23 2.22
C THR A 84 6.87 2.45 1.75
N ARG A 85 5.78 2.76 2.44
CA ARG A 85 4.87 3.84 2.08
C ARG A 85 5.53 5.22 2.11
N SER A 86 6.46 5.44 3.04
CA SER A 86 7.20 6.70 3.19
C SER A 86 8.04 7.08 1.98
N HIS A 87 8.44 6.09 1.16
CA HIS A 87 9.29 6.28 -0.01
C HIS A 87 8.54 6.07 -1.34
N PHE A 88 7.23 5.86 -1.31
CA PHE A 88 6.44 5.76 -2.55
C PHE A 88 6.34 7.12 -3.21
N THR A 89 6.51 7.15 -4.53
CA THR A 89 6.30 8.39 -5.28
C THR A 89 4.81 8.76 -5.32
N PRO A 90 4.46 10.05 -5.37
CA PRO A 90 3.07 10.49 -5.50
C PRO A 90 2.46 10.18 -6.87
N ARG A 91 3.26 9.69 -7.82
CA ARG A 91 2.84 9.39 -9.19
C ARG A 91 1.76 8.30 -9.26
N ALA A 92 1.94 7.23 -8.49
CA ALA A 92 1.04 6.08 -8.56
C ALA A 92 -0.26 6.25 -7.76
N LEU A 93 -0.40 7.29 -6.93
CA LEU A 93 -1.57 7.61 -6.10
C LEU A 93 -2.20 6.40 -5.39
N THR A 94 -1.38 5.41 -5.01
CA THR A 94 -1.81 4.20 -4.31
C THR A 94 -0.96 3.93 -3.09
N ASP A 95 -1.61 3.53 -2.03
CA ASP A 95 -1.01 3.11 -0.76
C ASP A 95 -0.97 1.57 -0.61
N CYS A 96 -1.18 0.83 -1.71
CA CYS A 96 -1.18 -0.62 -1.70
C CYS A 96 0.19 -1.19 -1.31
N LEU A 97 0.24 -1.85 -0.15
CA LEU A 97 1.41 -2.54 0.38
C LEU A 97 1.38 -4.05 0.08
N VAL A 98 0.22 -4.58 -0.32
CA VAL A 98 0.01 -6.02 -0.53
C VAL A 98 -0.69 -6.31 -1.86
N ASN A 99 -0.34 -7.42 -2.49
CA ASN A 99 -0.88 -7.82 -3.79
C ASN A 99 -2.15 -8.69 -3.66
N ASN A 100 -3.14 -8.21 -2.90
CA ASN A 100 -4.38 -8.96 -2.70
C ASN A 100 -5.22 -9.11 -3.97
N LEU A 101 -5.13 -8.18 -4.93
CA LEU A 101 -5.88 -8.23 -6.18
C LEU A 101 -5.44 -9.41 -7.06
N SER A 102 -4.13 -9.54 -7.29
CA SER A 102 -3.59 -10.65 -8.09
C SER A 102 -3.78 -12.00 -7.38
N GLU A 103 -3.61 -12.06 -6.05
CA GLU A 103 -3.87 -13.27 -5.28
C GLU A 103 -5.35 -13.70 -5.41
N SER A 104 -6.28 -12.76 -5.29
CA SER A 104 -7.72 -13.02 -5.44
C SER A 104 -8.09 -13.46 -6.87
N PHE A 105 -7.43 -12.84 -7.88
CA PHE A 105 -7.63 -13.21 -9.27
C PHE A 105 -7.07 -14.61 -9.56
N ASN A 106 -5.87 -14.90 -9.09
CA ASN A 106 -5.25 -16.22 -9.23
C ASN A 106 -6.10 -17.31 -8.57
N ALA A 107 -6.60 -17.06 -7.35
CA ALA A 107 -7.51 -17.98 -6.68
C ALA A 107 -8.83 -18.20 -7.45
N MET A 108 -9.30 -17.19 -8.17
CA MET A 108 -10.46 -17.30 -9.05
C MET A 108 -10.14 -18.15 -10.27
N ILE A 109 -9.00 -17.94 -10.95
CA ILE A 109 -8.58 -18.71 -12.14
C ILE A 109 -8.43 -20.20 -11.82
N LEU A 110 -7.91 -20.55 -10.65
CA LEU A 110 -7.74 -21.95 -10.24
C LEU A 110 -9.00 -22.79 -10.35
N LYS A 111 -10.19 -22.17 -10.25
CA LYS A 111 -11.49 -22.87 -10.40
C LYS A 111 -11.82 -23.26 -11.85
N SER A 112 -11.07 -22.76 -12.79
CA SER A 112 -11.27 -23.03 -14.22
C SER A 112 -10.05 -23.63 -14.92
N LYS A 113 -8.98 -23.95 -14.16
CA LYS A 113 -7.70 -24.44 -14.70
C LYS A 113 -7.81 -25.73 -15.53
N ASP A 114 -8.80 -26.56 -15.21
CA ASP A 114 -9.02 -27.86 -15.88
C ASP A 114 -9.90 -27.74 -17.15
N LYS A 115 -10.31 -26.53 -17.52
CA LYS A 115 -11.13 -26.28 -18.71
C LYS A 115 -10.24 -26.02 -19.95
N PRO A 116 -10.73 -26.38 -21.17
CA PRO A 116 -10.11 -25.90 -22.40
C PRO A 116 -10.01 -24.37 -22.40
N ILE A 117 -8.97 -23.83 -23.04
CA ILE A 117 -8.62 -22.39 -22.96
C ILE A 117 -9.78 -21.46 -23.29
N LEU A 118 -10.56 -21.76 -24.34
CA LEU A 118 -11.71 -20.94 -24.72
C LEU A 118 -12.82 -20.99 -23.66
N ALA A 119 -13.09 -22.17 -23.11
CA ALA A 119 -14.08 -22.33 -22.04
C ALA A 119 -13.61 -21.65 -20.73
N MET A 120 -12.31 -21.66 -20.43
CA MET A 120 -11.74 -20.95 -19.31
C MET A 120 -11.88 -19.42 -19.47
N LEU A 121 -11.58 -18.88 -20.64
CA LEU A 121 -11.70 -17.45 -20.92
C LEU A 121 -13.17 -16.99 -20.83
N GLU A 122 -14.10 -17.76 -21.38
CA GLU A 122 -15.54 -17.47 -21.31
C GLU A 122 -16.03 -17.54 -19.84
N TRP A 123 -15.62 -18.54 -19.09
CA TRP A 123 -15.94 -18.63 -17.66
C TRP A 123 -15.42 -17.42 -16.88
N LEU A 124 -14.18 -16.97 -17.15
CA LEU A 124 -13.60 -15.79 -16.54
C LEU A 124 -14.38 -14.52 -16.90
N ARG A 125 -14.74 -14.36 -18.17
CA ARG A 125 -15.54 -13.24 -18.65
C ARG A 125 -16.87 -13.15 -17.88
N VAL A 126 -17.62 -14.25 -17.85
CA VAL A 126 -18.91 -14.32 -17.15
C VAL A 126 -18.74 -14.02 -15.65
N ARG A 127 -17.70 -14.59 -15.03
CA ARG A 127 -17.44 -14.39 -13.61
C ARG A 127 -17.09 -12.93 -13.26
N LEU A 128 -16.31 -12.28 -14.10
CA LEU A 128 -15.96 -10.85 -13.92
C LEU A 128 -17.20 -9.97 -14.14
N MET A 129 -17.97 -10.21 -15.18
CA MET A 129 -19.21 -9.45 -15.45
C MET A 129 -20.20 -9.58 -14.29
N THR A 130 -20.43 -10.79 -13.80
CA THR A 130 -21.32 -11.03 -12.64
C THR A 130 -20.81 -10.31 -11.39
N ARG A 131 -19.49 -10.35 -11.13
CA ARG A 131 -18.89 -9.65 -9.99
C ARG A 131 -19.07 -8.14 -10.09
N LEU A 132 -18.81 -7.57 -11.26
CA LEU A 132 -18.97 -6.12 -11.50
C LEU A 132 -20.43 -5.70 -11.33
N TYR A 133 -21.36 -6.47 -11.89
CA TYR A 133 -22.80 -6.23 -11.75
C TYR A 133 -23.22 -6.25 -10.27
N THR A 134 -22.87 -7.32 -9.53
CA THR A 134 -23.22 -7.44 -8.12
C THR A 134 -22.64 -6.28 -7.28
N LYS A 135 -21.41 -5.85 -7.56
CA LYS A 135 -20.80 -4.70 -6.88
C LYS A 135 -21.50 -3.40 -7.21
N ARG A 136 -21.87 -3.19 -8.47
CA ARG A 136 -22.65 -2.02 -8.90
C ARG A 136 -23.99 -1.94 -8.19
N GLU A 137 -24.75 -3.03 -8.17
CA GLU A 137 -26.04 -3.12 -7.46
C GLU A 137 -25.88 -2.84 -5.96
N GLY A 138 -24.80 -3.38 -5.35
CA GLY A 138 -24.51 -3.12 -3.94
C GLY A 138 -24.22 -1.65 -3.65
N ILE A 139 -23.53 -0.96 -4.54
CA ILE A 139 -23.23 0.48 -4.39
C ILE A 139 -24.50 1.32 -4.59
N GLN A 140 -25.35 0.98 -5.54
CA GLN A 140 -26.61 1.71 -5.79
C GLN A 140 -27.56 1.66 -4.60
N LYS A 141 -27.50 0.61 -3.79
CA LYS A 141 -28.29 0.49 -2.54
C LYS A 141 -27.69 1.28 -1.37
N SER A 142 -26.47 1.83 -1.51
CA SER A 142 -25.84 2.63 -0.49
C SER A 142 -26.35 4.07 -0.55
N ALA A 143 -26.78 4.63 0.56
CA ALA A 143 -27.31 5.99 0.65
C ALA A 143 -26.23 7.10 0.57
N GLY A 144 -24.95 6.75 0.58
CA GLY A 144 -23.83 7.69 0.59
C GLY A 144 -23.26 7.99 -0.79
N LYS A 145 -22.57 9.14 -0.94
CA LYS A 145 -21.79 9.48 -2.14
C LYS A 145 -20.52 8.64 -2.31
N LEU A 146 -20.04 8.06 -1.23
CA LEU A 146 -18.85 7.22 -1.19
C LEU A 146 -19.25 5.77 -0.88
N CYS A 147 -18.42 4.81 -1.31
CA CYS A 147 -18.64 3.43 -0.89
C CYS A 147 -18.42 3.29 0.63
N PRO A 148 -19.16 2.39 1.32
CA PRO A 148 -19.16 2.31 2.79
C PRO A 148 -17.76 2.22 3.41
N SER A 149 -16.89 1.40 2.85
CA SER A 149 -15.52 1.24 3.36
C SER A 149 -14.67 2.51 3.28
N ILE A 150 -14.91 3.37 2.29
CA ILE A 150 -14.22 4.66 2.16
C ILE A 150 -14.84 5.68 3.13
N GLN A 151 -16.16 5.65 3.32
CA GLN A 151 -16.83 6.48 4.30
C GLN A 151 -16.31 6.17 5.72
N ASP A 152 -16.23 4.90 6.09
CA ASP A 152 -15.69 4.46 7.39
C ASP A 152 -14.24 4.94 7.60
N LYS A 153 -13.42 4.83 6.55
CA LYS A 153 -12.03 5.32 6.58
C LYS A 153 -11.98 6.83 6.79
N LEU A 154 -12.86 7.58 6.11
CA LEU A 154 -12.96 9.03 6.26
C LEU A 154 -13.39 9.43 7.67
N GLU A 155 -14.37 8.74 8.26
CA GLU A 155 -14.80 9.03 9.63
C GLU A 155 -13.68 8.76 10.66
N LYS A 156 -12.90 7.69 10.48
CA LYS A 156 -11.69 7.44 11.29
C LYS A 156 -10.68 8.57 11.18
N LEU A 157 -10.36 8.99 9.94
CA LEU A 157 -9.43 10.10 9.70
C LEU A 157 -9.92 11.43 10.32
N LYS A 158 -11.22 11.69 10.31
CA LYS A 158 -11.79 12.85 11.01
C LYS A 158 -11.55 12.81 12.53
N VAL A 159 -11.62 11.63 13.12
CA VAL A 159 -11.30 11.48 14.56
C VAL A 159 -9.81 11.68 14.80
N GLU A 160 -8.97 11.10 13.98
CA GLU A 160 -7.51 11.19 14.07
C GLU A 160 -6.99 12.62 13.81
N SER A 161 -7.72 13.43 13.02
CA SER A 161 -7.35 14.82 12.72
C SER A 161 -7.69 15.83 13.84
N LYS A 162 -8.49 15.45 14.84
CA LYS A 162 -8.90 16.36 15.93
C LYS A 162 -7.75 17.05 16.69
N PRO A 163 -6.57 16.41 16.92
CA PRO A 163 -5.45 17.07 17.58
C PRO A 163 -4.73 18.12 16.72
N PHE A 164 -5.06 18.20 15.43
CA PHE A 164 -4.41 19.13 14.50
C PHE A 164 -5.20 20.40 14.32
N ASN A 165 -4.52 21.54 14.40
CA ASN A 165 -5.09 22.86 14.13
C ASN A 165 -4.60 23.33 12.75
N ALA A 166 -5.52 23.85 11.94
CA ALA A 166 -5.21 24.41 10.63
C ALA A 166 -5.26 25.94 10.71
N THR A 167 -4.13 26.59 10.49
CA THR A 167 -4.00 28.05 10.46
C THR A 167 -3.79 28.49 9.02
N PRO A 168 -4.63 29.41 8.47
CA PRO A 168 -4.41 29.96 7.15
C PRO A 168 -3.07 30.67 7.03
N ALA A 169 -2.28 30.33 6.01
CA ALA A 169 -0.98 30.94 5.71
C ALA A 169 -0.95 31.62 4.32
N GLY A 170 -2.08 31.59 3.59
CA GLY A 170 -2.27 32.18 2.27
C GLY A 170 -3.61 31.74 1.68
N SER A 171 -3.91 32.13 0.43
CA SER A 171 -5.23 31.86 -0.19
C SER A 171 -5.62 30.38 -0.22
N PHE A 172 -4.66 29.47 -0.34
CA PHE A 172 -4.86 28.02 -0.35
C PHE A 172 -3.77 27.27 0.40
N LEU A 173 -2.95 28.01 1.17
CA LEU A 173 -1.90 27.48 2.01
C LEU A 173 -2.36 27.47 3.45
N TYR A 174 -2.09 26.39 4.15
CA TYR A 174 -2.40 26.20 5.55
C TYR A 174 -1.19 25.65 6.28
N GLU A 175 -0.90 26.21 7.44
CA GLU A 175 -0.06 25.56 8.43
C GLU A 175 -0.96 24.62 9.25
N VAL A 176 -0.68 23.33 9.21
CA VAL A 176 -1.41 22.32 9.98
C VAL A 176 -0.47 21.76 11.03
N GLY A 177 -0.80 21.96 12.28
CA GLY A 177 0.06 21.60 13.40
C GLY A 177 -0.66 20.86 14.51
N SER A 178 0.09 19.98 15.17
CA SER A 178 -0.25 19.39 16.46
C SER A 178 0.73 19.93 17.53
N GLN A 179 0.64 19.41 18.74
CA GLN A 179 1.58 19.74 19.81
C GLN A 179 3.05 19.39 19.47
N TYR A 180 3.26 18.45 18.53
CA TYR A 180 4.58 17.88 18.24
C TYR A 180 5.06 18.08 16.80
N GLU A 181 4.17 18.39 15.87
CA GLU A 181 4.48 18.42 14.44
C GLU A 181 3.77 19.58 13.75
N ARG A 182 4.42 20.19 12.77
CA ARG A 182 3.86 21.25 11.92
C ARG A 182 4.16 20.96 10.47
N HIS A 183 3.17 21.18 9.62
CA HIS A 183 3.22 20.89 8.20
C HIS A 183 2.56 22.00 7.40
N VAL A 184 3.10 22.31 6.24
CA VAL A 184 2.46 23.21 5.29
C VAL A 184 1.66 22.38 4.30
N VAL A 185 0.39 22.73 4.12
CA VAL A 185 -0.54 22.08 3.18
C VAL A 185 -0.89 23.07 2.08
N ASP A 186 -0.64 22.69 0.83
CA ASP A 186 -1.05 23.43 -0.37
C ASP A 186 -2.24 22.71 -1.03
N LEU A 187 -3.42 23.31 -0.95
CA LEU A 187 -4.65 22.72 -1.48
C LEU A 187 -4.74 22.78 -3.01
N VAL A 188 -4.04 23.72 -3.65
CA VAL A 188 -4.00 23.83 -5.12
C VAL A 188 -3.12 22.75 -5.70
N LYS A 189 -1.89 22.65 -5.18
CA LYS A 189 -0.93 21.63 -5.61
C LYS A 189 -1.28 20.25 -5.09
N LYS A 190 -2.19 20.17 -4.10
CA LYS A 190 -2.52 18.93 -3.37
C LYS A 190 -1.28 18.27 -2.75
N THR A 191 -0.39 19.10 -2.22
CA THR A 191 0.86 18.67 -1.58
C THR A 191 0.91 19.15 -0.13
N TYR A 192 1.76 18.50 0.66
CA TYR A 192 2.06 18.90 2.02
C TYR A 192 3.53 18.61 2.33
N SER A 193 4.14 19.44 3.19
CA SER A 193 5.59 19.40 3.48
C SER A 193 6.13 18.09 4.05
N TYR A 194 5.28 17.20 4.34
CA TYR A 194 5.50 15.85 4.82
C TYR A 194 5.88 14.85 3.69
N ARG A 195 5.53 15.22 2.43
CA ARG A 195 5.72 14.43 1.21
C ARG A 195 6.11 15.31 0.01
N SER A 196 6.96 16.29 0.24
CA SER A 196 7.55 17.09 -0.84
C SER A 196 8.80 16.43 -1.38
#